data_c0e620f6d80343fe39b8a498a8364d02
#
_entry.id   c0e620f6d80343fe39b8a498a8364d02
#
_cell.length_a   1.000
_cell.length_b   1.000
_cell.length_c   1.000
_cell.angle_alpha   90.00
_cell.angle_beta   90.00
_cell.angle_gamma   90.00
#
_symmetry.space_group_name_H-M   'P 1'
#
loop_
_entity.id
_entity.type
_entity.pdbx_description
1 polymer ?
#
loop_
_entity_poly.entity_id
_entity_poly.type
_entity_poly.pdbx_seq_one_letter_code
_entity_poly.pdbx_strand_id
1 'polypeptide(L)'
;MKIGKRPARLKAGGLFALAAGLWVFVRGLAYRDPYEIILAGAALLVWSLLFITGFYGAKRLALSQSSWTPPVPLAAGGGGEAHTVTGLSARAPWFFRPHFLVKGEFLPARDRRFLVSAEVAGGGEAAAKLQINFPVSGLFQGAGFLCLRDVFGFFSFPCGPALRRSLPVQPAAFRKKPLLRIDPFSGAEDKQSRSQNDEERYYMREYTPGDRFRDINWKSSERLSTLITRISPHTQEKTRLVHIAFRNYGPALGSPLLSLWLLDRTKARLAVFLRTLKEDHPDFIFHISTAKDERTIQSEEAVAAFLDELAVMGFMPGAGSSAADASQTSG
;
A
#
# COMPACT_ATOMS: atom_id res chain seq x y z
N MET A 1 -9.86 -6.49 17.36
CA MET A 1 -8.96 -6.34 18.52
C MET A 1 -9.35 -5.10 19.32
N LYS A 2 -9.83 -5.25 20.57
CA LYS A 2 -10.13 -4.11 21.46
C LYS A 2 -8.80 -3.58 22.00
N ILE A 3 -8.25 -2.55 21.35
CA ILE A 3 -7.09 -1.83 21.88
C ILE A 3 -7.63 -0.88 22.95
N GLY A 4 -7.80 -1.39 24.18
CA GLY A 4 -8.23 -0.59 25.34
C GLY A 4 -7.19 0.49 25.69
N LYS A 5 -7.61 1.47 26.47
CA LYS A 5 -6.70 2.45 27.09
C LYS A 5 -5.58 1.67 27.79
N ARG A 6 -4.34 1.82 27.31
CA ARG A 6 -3.20 1.16 27.96
C ARG A 6 -2.87 1.94 29.23
N PRO A 7 -2.84 1.28 30.40
CA PRO A 7 -2.36 1.93 31.61
C PRO A 7 -0.89 2.30 31.45
N ALA A 8 -0.46 3.28 32.23
CA ALA A 8 0.96 3.60 32.33
C ALA A 8 1.75 2.29 32.52
N ARG A 9 2.77 2.05 31.69
CA ARG A 9 3.57 0.82 31.78
C ARG A 9 4.84 1.13 32.52
N LEU A 10 4.95 0.55 33.68
CA LEU A 10 6.21 0.38 34.36
C LEU A 10 7.00 -0.67 33.56
N LYS A 11 8.16 -0.30 33.06
CA LYS A 11 9.04 -1.25 32.36
C LYS A 11 9.77 -2.13 33.38
N ALA A 12 10.30 -3.27 32.93
CA ALA A 12 11.03 -4.20 33.79
C ALA A 12 12.16 -3.52 34.57
N GLY A 13 12.90 -2.60 33.97
CA GLY A 13 13.93 -1.80 34.63
C GLY A 13 13.39 -0.92 35.76
N GLY A 14 12.23 -0.30 35.55
CA GLY A 14 11.58 0.52 36.59
C GLY A 14 11.05 -0.31 37.76
N LEU A 15 10.52 -1.50 37.49
CA LEU A 15 10.14 -2.46 38.54
C LEU A 15 11.36 -2.93 39.33
N PHE A 16 12.43 -3.27 38.64
CA PHE A 16 13.67 -3.69 39.29
C PHE A 16 14.27 -2.58 40.17
N ALA A 17 14.33 -1.34 39.64
CA ALA A 17 14.81 -0.19 40.39
C ALA A 17 13.98 0.08 41.66
N LEU A 18 12.65 -0.03 41.56
CA LEU A 18 11.75 0.11 42.70
C LEU A 18 11.94 -1.00 43.71
N ALA A 19 12.02 -2.25 43.27
CA ALA A 19 12.24 -3.41 44.15
C ALA A 19 13.60 -3.33 44.85
N ALA A 20 14.65 -2.95 44.14
CA ALA A 20 15.99 -2.77 44.71
C ALA A 20 16.03 -1.62 45.75
N GLY A 21 15.39 -0.48 45.41
CA GLY A 21 15.30 0.64 46.35
C GLY A 21 14.52 0.29 47.62
N LEU A 22 13.39 -0.42 47.46
CA LEU A 22 12.58 -0.89 48.60
C LEU A 22 13.35 -1.91 49.45
N TRP A 23 14.08 -2.82 48.82
CA TRP A 23 14.90 -3.81 49.51
C TRP A 23 16.01 -3.18 50.34
N VAL A 24 16.76 -2.22 49.76
CA VAL A 24 17.80 -1.46 50.48
C VAL A 24 17.19 -0.68 51.64
N PHE A 25 16.01 -0.04 51.43
CA PHE A 25 15.30 0.67 52.47
C PHE A 25 14.93 -0.21 53.64
N VAL A 26 14.31 -1.36 53.40
CA VAL A 26 13.92 -2.34 54.42
C VAL A 26 15.14 -2.88 55.15
N ARG A 27 16.23 -3.17 54.41
CA ARG A 27 17.52 -3.59 55.00
C ARG A 27 18.11 -2.54 55.93
N GLY A 28 18.16 -1.29 55.49
CA GLY A 28 18.62 -0.16 56.31
C GLY A 28 17.82 0.01 57.61
N LEU A 29 16.48 -0.16 57.54
CA LEU A 29 15.64 -0.17 58.73
C LEU A 29 15.96 -1.34 59.67
N ALA A 30 16.17 -2.55 59.13
CA ALA A 30 16.47 -3.75 59.90
C ALA A 30 17.81 -3.66 60.63
N TYR A 31 18.84 -3.14 59.95
CA TYR A 31 20.21 -2.97 60.49
C TYR A 31 20.43 -1.63 61.19
N ARG A 32 19.40 -0.74 61.18
CA ARG A 32 19.45 0.64 61.72
C ARG A 32 20.58 1.47 61.13
N ASP A 33 20.89 1.24 59.84
CA ASP A 33 21.92 1.99 59.12
C ASP A 33 21.33 3.28 58.54
N PRO A 34 21.65 4.47 59.06
CA PRO A 34 21.11 5.73 58.62
C PRO A 34 21.49 6.07 57.17
N TYR A 35 22.67 5.64 56.69
CA TYR A 35 23.12 5.90 55.32
C TYR A 35 22.31 5.14 54.29
N GLU A 36 22.00 3.87 54.54
CA GLU A 36 21.16 3.06 53.65
C GLU A 36 19.71 3.62 53.62
N ILE A 37 19.17 4.05 54.77
CA ILE A 37 17.83 4.64 54.87
C ILE A 37 17.75 5.93 54.07
N ILE A 38 18.73 6.85 54.22
CA ILE A 38 18.74 8.12 53.51
C ILE A 38 18.91 7.91 52.03
N LEU A 39 19.87 7.06 51.60
CA LEU A 39 20.11 6.78 50.19
C LEU A 39 18.90 6.16 49.49
N ALA A 40 18.32 5.12 50.10
CA ALA A 40 17.13 4.47 49.57
C ALA A 40 15.93 5.38 49.56
N GLY A 41 15.73 6.16 50.60
CA GLY A 41 14.68 7.17 50.68
C GLY A 41 14.82 8.24 49.58
N ALA A 42 16.02 8.75 49.36
CA ALA A 42 16.30 9.68 48.27
C ALA A 42 16.02 9.06 46.88
N ALA A 43 16.46 7.80 46.66
CA ALA A 43 16.20 7.10 45.41
C ALA A 43 14.68 6.90 45.16
N LEU A 44 13.94 6.48 46.15
CA LEU A 44 12.47 6.33 46.08
C LEU A 44 11.74 7.66 45.86
N LEU A 45 12.23 8.76 46.46
CA LEU A 45 11.73 10.10 46.25
C LEU A 45 11.95 10.55 44.79
N VAL A 46 13.16 10.38 44.25
CA VAL A 46 13.47 10.70 42.86
C VAL A 46 12.58 9.87 41.92
N TRP A 47 12.43 8.56 42.18
CA TRP A 47 11.57 7.68 41.40
C TRP A 47 10.11 8.13 41.40
N SER A 48 9.58 8.55 42.59
CA SER A 48 8.24 9.08 42.74
C SER A 48 8.04 10.40 41.98
N LEU A 49 9.04 11.28 42.06
CA LEU A 49 9.05 12.57 41.35
C LEU A 49 9.05 12.37 39.83
N LEU A 50 9.85 11.43 39.32
CA LEU A 50 9.83 11.04 37.91
C LEU A 50 8.47 10.50 37.49
N PHE A 51 7.85 9.64 38.32
CA PHE A 51 6.52 9.13 38.02
C PHE A 51 5.48 10.24 37.94
N ILE A 52 5.45 11.12 38.92
CA ILE A 52 4.49 12.23 39.00
C ILE A 52 4.68 13.20 37.83
N THR A 53 5.92 13.62 37.56
CA THR A 53 6.22 14.54 36.45
C THR A 53 5.91 13.92 35.10
N GLY A 54 6.18 12.62 34.90
CA GLY A 54 5.83 11.88 33.71
C GLY A 54 4.32 11.77 33.50
N PHE A 55 3.58 11.49 34.57
CA PHE A 55 2.11 11.38 34.52
C PHE A 55 1.44 12.70 34.13
N TYR A 56 1.85 13.82 34.78
CA TYR A 56 1.33 15.15 34.44
C TYR A 56 1.78 15.59 33.04
N GLY A 57 3.03 15.30 32.67
CA GLY A 57 3.56 15.55 31.33
C GLY A 57 2.75 14.81 30.25
N ALA A 58 2.42 13.55 30.49
CA ALA A 58 1.60 12.75 29.59
C ALA A 58 0.18 13.29 29.43
N LYS A 59 -0.46 13.73 30.53
CA LYS A 59 -1.77 14.40 30.47
C LYS A 59 -1.72 15.70 29.66
N ARG A 60 -0.68 16.51 29.86
CA ARG A 60 -0.49 17.74 29.10
C ARG A 60 -0.25 17.48 27.62
N LEU A 61 0.55 16.47 27.31
CA LEU A 61 0.84 16.07 25.92
C LEU A 61 -0.40 15.46 25.24
N ALA A 62 -1.27 14.79 25.97
CA ALA A 62 -2.53 14.25 25.46
C ALA A 62 -3.50 15.33 24.94
N LEU A 63 -3.36 16.57 25.40
CA LEU A 63 -4.12 17.72 24.91
C LEU A 63 -3.55 18.29 23.62
N SER A 64 -2.30 17.97 23.25
CA SER A 64 -1.73 18.36 21.97
C SER A 64 -2.29 17.49 20.86
N GLN A 65 -2.70 18.12 19.76
CA GLN A 65 -3.16 17.39 18.59
C GLN A 65 -1.96 16.75 17.88
N SER A 66 -1.81 15.45 18.05
CA SER A 66 -0.87 14.67 17.23
C SER A 66 -1.57 14.17 15.98
N SER A 67 -0.93 14.29 14.82
CA SER A 67 -1.41 13.69 13.59
C SER A 67 -0.39 12.73 13.03
N TRP A 68 -0.90 11.71 12.37
CA TRP A 68 -0.10 10.74 11.63
C TRP A 68 -0.60 10.72 10.18
N THR A 69 0.24 11.21 9.27
CA THR A 69 -0.07 11.31 7.84
C THR A 69 0.80 10.32 7.09
N PRO A 70 0.22 9.27 6.51
CA PRO A 70 0.95 8.37 5.64
C PRO A 70 1.28 9.07 4.31
N PRO A 71 2.35 8.67 3.61
CA PRO A 71 2.58 9.08 2.24
C PRO A 71 1.45 8.55 1.34
N VAL A 72 1.11 9.29 0.30
CA VAL A 72 0.10 8.90 -0.69
C VAL A 72 0.71 9.04 -2.09
N PRO A 73 0.79 7.95 -2.87
CA PRO A 73 0.44 6.56 -2.56
C PRO A 73 1.49 5.86 -1.69
N LEU A 74 1.06 4.94 -0.83
CA LEU A 74 1.97 4.10 -0.06
C LEU A 74 2.37 2.89 -0.91
N ALA A 75 3.65 2.78 -1.30
CA ALA A 75 4.14 1.73 -2.18
C ALA A 75 5.01 0.70 -1.46
N ALA A 76 4.90 -0.58 -1.87
CA ALA A 76 5.79 -1.64 -1.42
C ALA A 76 7.20 -1.49 -2.00
N GLY A 77 8.23 -1.95 -1.29
CA GLY A 77 9.62 -1.91 -1.76
C GLY A 77 10.20 -0.50 -1.94
N GLY A 78 9.41 0.53 -1.66
CA GLY A 78 9.83 1.92 -1.71
C GLY A 78 10.77 2.23 -0.56
N GLY A 79 12.05 2.24 -0.83
CA GLY A 79 13.01 2.75 0.15
C GLY A 79 12.80 4.25 0.31
N GLY A 80 12.02 4.67 1.30
CA GLY A 80 12.14 6.00 1.76
C GLY A 80 10.95 6.93 1.85
N GLU A 81 9.76 6.54 1.44
CA GLU A 81 8.59 7.37 1.73
C GLU A 81 8.27 7.29 3.22
N ALA A 82 8.58 8.38 3.93
CA ALA A 82 8.41 8.43 5.35
C ALA A 82 7.00 8.91 5.73
N HIS A 83 6.36 8.21 6.66
CA HIS A 83 5.17 8.71 7.30
C HIS A 83 5.50 9.96 8.12
N THR A 84 4.71 11.01 7.97
CA THR A 84 4.92 12.24 8.73
C THR A 84 4.12 12.20 10.02
N VAL A 85 4.79 12.42 11.14
CA VAL A 85 4.17 12.49 12.46
C VAL A 85 4.36 13.89 13.01
N THR A 86 3.27 14.59 13.27
CA THR A 86 3.30 15.92 13.89
C THR A 86 2.88 15.86 15.36
N GLY A 87 3.17 16.91 16.12
CA GLY A 87 2.82 16.99 17.54
C GLY A 87 3.88 16.39 18.47
N LEU A 88 5.06 15.98 17.95
CA LEU A 88 6.20 15.50 18.74
C LEU A 88 7.08 16.64 19.30
N SER A 89 6.86 17.88 18.87
CA SER A 89 7.60 19.07 19.33
C SER A 89 7.05 19.67 20.63
N ALA A 90 5.98 19.10 21.19
CA ALA A 90 5.41 19.61 22.45
C ALA A 90 6.45 19.52 23.58
N ARG A 91 6.54 20.57 24.37
CA ARG A 91 7.48 20.65 25.51
C ARG A 91 7.20 19.53 26.52
N ALA A 92 8.01 18.49 26.43
CA ALA A 92 8.05 17.43 27.44
C ALA A 92 8.88 17.88 28.64
N PRO A 93 8.63 17.34 29.85
CA PRO A 93 9.51 17.55 31.01
C PRO A 93 10.94 17.10 30.69
N TRP A 94 11.95 17.74 31.24
CA TRP A 94 13.35 17.59 30.87
C TRP A 94 13.88 16.14 30.78
N PHE A 95 13.44 15.28 31.69
CA PHE A 95 13.84 13.87 31.70
C PHE A 95 12.97 12.95 30.83
N PHE A 96 12.06 13.51 30.02
CA PHE A 96 11.14 12.76 29.20
C PHE A 96 11.26 13.14 27.74
N ARG A 97 11.07 12.14 26.87
CA ARG A 97 11.02 12.33 25.41
C ARG A 97 9.70 11.78 24.87
N PRO A 98 9.04 12.54 24.00
CA PRO A 98 7.87 12.01 23.29
C PRO A 98 8.33 10.99 22.25
N HIS A 99 7.62 9.88 22.17
CA HIS A 99 7.84 8.83 21.21
C HIS A 99 6.52 8.53 20.50
N PHE A 100 6.58 8.34 19.20
CA PHE A 100 5.44 7.86 18.45
C PHE A 100 5.67 6.42 18.02
N LEU A 101 4.80 5.53 18.44
CA LEU A 101 4.88 4.09 18.21
C LEU A 101 3.72 3.66 17.32
N VAL A 102 4.02 3.09 16.16
CA VAL A 102 3.05 2.44 15.30
C VAL A 102 3.11 0.94 15.51
N LYS A 103 1.96 0.34 15.75
CA LYS A 103 1.79 -1.11 15.81
C LYS A 103 0.60 -1.53 14.98
N GLY A 104 0.76 -2.57 14.21
CA GLY A 104 -0.32 -3.06 13.36
C GLY A 104 -0.06 -4.43 12.79
N GLU A 105 -1.04 -4.87 12.02
CA GLU A 105 -1.00 -6.10 11.26
C GLU A 105 -0.92 -5.73 9.77
N PHE A 106 -0.03 -6.37 9.07
CA PHE A 106 0.10 -6.27 7.63
C PHE A 106 -0.38 -7.56 6.99
N LEU A 107 -1.32 -7.44 6.06
CA LEU A 107 -1.96 -8.54 5.35
C LEU A 107 -1.59 -8.49 3.87
N PRO A 108 -0.54 -9.17 3.42
CA PRO A 108 -0.14 -9.20 2.00
C PRO A 108 -1.10 -10.05 1.15
N ALA A 109 -1.71 -11.06 1.76
CA ALA A 109 -2.81 -11.84 1.23
C ALA A 109 -3.77 -12.13 2.39
N ARG A 110 -5.03 -12.45 2.11
CA ARG A 110 -6.06 -12.62 3.14
C ARG A 110 -5.70 -13.65 4.21
N ASP A 111 -4.85 -14.62 3.87
CA ASP A 111 -4.52 -15.76 4.72
C ASP A 111 -3.27 -15.56 5.60
N ARG A 112 -2.54 -14.45 5.44
CA ARG A 112 -1.29 -14.22 6.18
C ARG A 112 -1.29 -12.89 6.87
N ARG A 113 -0.78 -12.89 8.11
CA ARG A 113 -0.67 -11.70 8.95
C ARG A 113 0.77 -11.55 9.42
N PHE A 114 1.33 -10.37 9.25
CA PHE A 114 2.64 -9.99 9.77
C PHE A 114 2.47 -8.86 10.76
N LEU A 115 3.12 -8.97 11.91
CA LEU A 115 3.14 -7.89 12.88
C LEU A 115 4.17 -6.85 12.47
N VAL A 116 3.73 -5.60 12.37
CA VAL A 116 4.58 -4.45 12.06
C VAL A 116 4.66 -3.56 13.28
N SER A 117 5.88 -3.19 13.66
CA SER A 117 6.13 -2.24 14.74
C SER A 117 7.22 -1.26 14.30
N ALA A 118 6.92 0.02 14.38
CA ALA A 118 7.88 1.07 14.08
C ALA A 118 7.76 2.17 15.15
N GLU A 119 8.88 2.84 15.43
CA GLU A 119 8.96 3.86 16.48
C GLU A 119 9.84 5.02 16.01
N VAL A 120 9.42 6.23 16.34
CA VAL A 120 10.21 7.44 16.16
C VAL A 120 10.20 8.27 17.45
N ALA A 121 11.37 8.78 17.83
CA ALA A 121 11.51 9.69 18.95
C ALA A 121 11.37 11.14 18.49
N GLY A 122 10.72 11.97 19.29
CA GLY A 122 10.67 13.41 19.06
C GLY A 122 12.03 14.04 19.33
N GLY A 123 12.54 14.79 18.35
CA GLY A 123 13.83 15.47 18.41
C GLY A 123 13.74 17.00 18.48
N GLY A 124 12.58 17.57 18.80
CA GLY A 124 12.36 19.02 18.78
C GLY A 124 11.88 19.59 17.45
N GLU A 125 11.86 18.79 16.38
CA GLU A 125 11.31 19.18 15.09
C GLU A 125 9.78 19.15 15.12
N ALA A 126 9.14 20.05 14.35
CA ALA A 126 7.69 20.12 14.25
C ALA A 126 7.06 18.85 13.66
N ALA A 127 7.80 18.15 12.81
CA ALA A 127 7.39 16.92 12.17
C ALA A 127 8.52 15.88 12.17
N ALA A 128 8.24 14.69 12.66
CA ALA A 128 9.18 13.58 12.64
C ALA A 128 8.84 12.62 11.49
N LYS A 129 9.86 12.04 10.89
CA LYS A 129 9.73 11.07 9.79
C LYS A 129 9.82 9.65 10.34
N LEU A 130 8.75 8.89 10.20
CA LEU A 130 8.69 7.48 10.58
C LEU A 130 8.79 6.62 9.32
N GLN A 131 9.80 5.79 9.21
CA GLN A 131 9.96 4.85 8.09
C GLN A 131 9.32 3.52 8.43
N ILE A 132 8.40 3.08 7.58
CA ILE A 132 7.82 1.74 7.65
C ILE A 132 7.99 1.11 6.27
N ASN A 133 8.79 0.06 6.20
CA ASN A 133 9.06 -0.65 4.95
C ASN A 133 8.13 -1.86 4.81
N PHE A 134 7.38 -1.89 3.72
CA PHE A 134 6.55 -3.03 3.36
C PHE A 134 7.22 -3.78 2.21
N PRO A 135 7.55 -5.08 2.38
CA PRO A 135 8.27 -5.84 1.35
C PRO A 135 7.42 -6.16 0.13
N VAL A 136 6.11 -6.24 0.30
CA VAL A 136 5.12 -6.60 -0.73
C VAL A 136 3.86 -5.74 -0.58
N SER A 137 3.00 -5.72 -1.60
CA SER A 137 1.70 -5.05 -1.54
C SER A 137 0.71 -5.77 -0.61
N GLY A 138 -0.23 -5.02 -0.06
CA GLY A 138 -1.23 -5.58 0.85
C GLY A 138 -2.02 -4.53 1.60
N LEU A 139 -2.65 -4.93 2.69
CA LEU A 139 -3.40 -4.05 3.58
C LEU A 139 -2.67 -3.92 4.92
N PHE A 140 -2.31 -2.69 5.29
CA PHE A 140 -1.81 -2.39 6.61
C PHE A 140 -2.93 -1.86 7.50
N GLN A 141 -3.18 -2.54 8.60
CA GLN A 141 -4.13 -2.13 9.64
C GLN A 141 -3.37 -1.87 10.93
N GLY A 142 -3.24 -0.60 11.29
CA GLY A 142 -2.42 -0.25 12.43
C GLY A 142 -2.98 0.89 13.26
N ALA A 143 -2.34 1.08 14.40
CA ALA A 143 -2.61 2.18 15.30
C ALA A 143 -1.31 2.87 15.71
N GLY A 144 -1.31 4.18 15.61
CA GLY A 144 -0.26 5.05 16.12
C GLY A 144 -0.56 5.45 17.57
N PHE A 145 0.44 5.42 18.41
CA PHE A 145 0.36 5.78 19.82
C PHE A 145 1.43 6.80 20.15
N LEU A 146 1.04 7.92 20.70
CA LEU A 146 1.96 8.84 21.33
C LEU A 146 2.26 8.34 22.75
N CYS A 147 3.53 8.26 23.10
CA CYS A 147 4.00 7.83 24.41
C CYS A 147 5.05 8.82 24.94
N LEU A 148 5.01 9.10 26.20
CA LEU A 148 6.07 9.83 26.90
C LEU A 148 6.95 8.81 27.63
N ARG A 149 8.25 8.78 27.30
CA ARG A 149 9.23 7.89 27.94
C ARG A 149 10.28 8.69 28.67
N ASP A 150 10.67 8.22 29.82
CA ASP A 150 11.82 8.77 30.55
C ASP A 150 13.15 8.33 29.91
N VAL A 151 14.19 9.11 30.14
CA VAL A 151 15.54 8.86 29.59
C VAL A 151 16.13 7.55 30.14
N PHE A 152 15.78 7.17 31.36
CA PHE A 152 16.27 5.94 32.00
C PHE A 152 15.52 4.69 31.53
N GLY A 153 14.40 4.86 30.88
CA GLY A 153 13.58 3.75 30.39
C GLY A 153 12.76 3.03 31.48
N PHE A 154 12.52 3.66 32.62
CA PHE A 154 11.72 3.11 33.72
C PHE A 154 10.22 3.17 33.43
N PHE A 155 9.77 4.25 32.78
CA PHE A 155 8.37 4.56 32.56
C PHE A 155 8.03 4.73 31.08
N SER A 156 6.80 4.38 30.74
CA SER A 156 6.19 4.70 29.46
C SER A 156 4.74 5.06 29.66
N PHE A 157 4.41 6.32 29.51
CA PHE A 157 3.08 6.86 29.67
C PHE A 157 2.42 7.04 28.31
N PRO A 158 1.28 6.41 28.04
CA PRO A 158 0.54 6.65 26.80
C PRO A 158 -0.12 8.03 26.84
N CYS A 159 0.01 8.79 25.76
CA CYS A 159 -0.54 10.14 25.62
C CYS A 159 -1.64 10.14 24.55
N GLY A 160 -2.87 10.44 24.96
CA GLY A 160 -3.99 10.59 24.06
C GLY A 160 -4.55 9.28 23.47
N PRO A 161 -5.48 9.40 22.53
CA PRO A 161 -6.12 8.27 21.87
C PRO A 161 -5.20 7.62 20.83
N ALA A 162 -5.47 6.36 20.53
CA ALA A 162 -4.81 5.66 19.43
C ALA A 162 -5.33 6.15 18.07
N LEU A 163 -4.43 6.52 17.19
CA LEU A 163 -4.72 6.90 15.80
C LEU A 163 -4.80 5.65 14.94
N ARG A 164 -6.01 5.15 14.69
CA ARG A 164 -6.20 3.95 13.86
C ARG A 164 -6.23 4.32 12.39
N ARG A 165 -5.53 3.53 11.58
CA ARG A 165 -5.50 3.67 10.12
C ARG A 165 -5.55 2.30 9.46
N SER A 166 -6.25 2.26 8.32
CA SER A 166 -6.24 1.14 7.39
C SER A 166 -5.73 1.69 6.05
N LEU A 167 -4.58 1.21 5.62
CA LEU A 167 -3.84 1.78 4.49
C LEU A 167 -3.57 0.69 3.46
N PRO A 168 -4.02 0.84 2.21
CA PRO A 168 -3.60 -0.02 1.13
C PRO A 168 -2.14 0.30 0.78
N VAL A 169 -1.32 -0.75 0.71
CA VAL A 169 0.08 -0.67 0.28
C VAL A 169 0.13 -1.12 -1.16
N GLN A 170 0.25 -0.18 -2.09
CA GLN A 170 0.27 -0.46 -3.52
C GLN A 170 1.51 -1.26 -3.92
N PRO A 171 1.47 -2.06 -4.99
CA PRO A 171 2.63 -2.78 -5.46
C PRO A 171 3.74 -1.82 -5.91
N ALA A 172 4.99 -2.27 -5.78
CA ALA A 172 6.16 -1.49 -6.12
C ALA A 172 6.14 -1.02 -7.58
N ALA A 173 6.43 0.26 -7.81
CA ALA A 173 6.62 0.74 -9.16
C ALA A 173 7.96 0.22 -9.72
N PHE A 174 7.96 -0.34 -10.92
CA PHE A 174 9.22 -0.65 -11.60
C PHE A 174 9.93 0.64 -12.01
N ARG A 175 11.22 0.74 -11.72
CA ARG A 175 12.02 1.91 -12.11
C ARG A 175 12.22 2.05 -13.62
N LYS A 176 12.09 0.96 -14.37
CA LYS A 176 12.18 0.99 -15.84
C LYS A 176 10.77 0.92 -16.41
N LYS A 177 10.34 1.95 -17.13
CA LYS A 177 9.12 1.89 -17.93
C LYS A 177 9.26 0.73 -18.93
N PRO A 178 8.35 -0.25 -18.92
CA PRO A 178 8.36 -1.25 -19.99
C PRO A 178 8.08 -0.52 -21.30
N LEU A 179 8.88 -0.80 -22.32
CA LEU A 179 8.63 -0.32 -23.69
C LEU A 179 7.44 -1.11 -24.28
N LEU A 180 6.26 -0.82 -23.81
CA LEU A 180 5.02 -1.36 -24.36
C LEU A 180 4.52 -0.36 -25.40
N ARG A 181 4.85 -0.60 -26.65
CA ARG A 181 4.17 0.04 -27.79
C ARG A 181 2.89 -0.76 -28.04
N ILE A 182 1.77 -0.21 -27.65
CA ILE A 182 0.47 -0.73 -28.04
C ILE A 182 0.02 0.16 -29.20
N ASP A 183 0.02 -0.41 -30.40
CA ASP A 183 -0.59 0.28 -31.52
C ASP A 183 -2.11 0.23 -31.33
N PRO A 184 -2.79 1.37 -31.29
CA PRO A 184 -4.23 1.47 -31.03
C PRO A 184 -5.10 0.93 -32.20
N PHE A 185 -4.47 0.31 -33.18
CA PHE A 185 -5.15 -0.29 -34.32
C PHE A 185 -5.48 -1.76 -34.03
N SER A 186 -6.74 -2.04 -33.81
CA SER A 186 -7.23 -3.41 -33.79
C SER A 186 -7.54 -3.84 -35.22
N GLY A 187 -6.53 -4.39 -35.86
CA GLY A 187 -6.71 -5.08 -37.12
C GLY A 187 -5.90 -6.35 -37.04
N ALA A 188 -6.56 -7.48 -36.82
CA ALA A 188 -5.90 -8.78 -36.73
C ALA A 188 -5.33 -9.26 -38.08
N GLU A 189 -5.31 -8.44 -39.09
CA GLU A 189 -4.97 -8.85 -40.46
C GLU A 189 -3.98 -7.96 -41.22
N ASP A 190 -3.02 -7.31 -40.57
CA ASP A 190 -1.92 -6.71 -41.34
C ASP A 190 -0.55 -6.93 -40.72
N LYS A 191 -0.14 -8.19 -40.59
CA LYS A 191 1.27 -8.56 -40.43
C LYS A 191 2.11 -8.45 -41.70
N GLN A 192 1.57 -7.94 -42.79
CA GLN A 192 2.27 -7.99 -44.10
C GLN A 192 2.40 -6.63 -44.81
N SER A 193 2.41 -5.51 -44.17
CA SER A 193 2.71 -4.28 -44.95
C SER A 193 3.49 -3.25 -44.18
N ARG A 194 4.70 -3.63 -43.71
CA ARG A 194 5.78 -2.66 -43.52
C ARG A 194 6.70 -2.72 -44.75
N SER A 195 6.16 -2.56 -45.92
CA SER A 195 6.89 -2.20 -47.09
C SER A 195 6.45 -0.79 -47.50
N GLN A 196 7.43 0.10 -47.52
CA GLN A 196 7.36 1.44 -48.09
C GLN A 196 6.69 1.40 -49.45
N ASN A 197 5.43 1.78 -49.49
CA ASN A 197 4.79 2.47 -50.60
C ASN A 197 3.34 2.74 -50.14
N ASP A 198 3.08 4.01 -49.82
CA ASP A 198 1.76 4.60 -49.57
C ASP A 198 0.93 4.62 -50.86
N GLU A 199 0.74 3.50 -51.47
CA GLU A 199 -0.37 3.33 -52.39
C GLU A 199 -1.54 2.81 -51.58
N GLU A 200 -2.46 3.69 -51.22
CA GLU A 200 -3.76 3.37 -50.63
C GLU A 200 -4.36 2.23 -51.48
N ARG A 201 -4.35 1.02 -50.96
CA ARG A 201 -4.99 -0.12 -51.61
C ARG A 201 -6.51 0.05 -51.52
N TYR A 202 -7.07 0.64 -52.55
CA TYR A 202 -8.51 0.68 -52.70
C TYR A 202 -9.01 -0.70 -53.13
N TYR A 203 -10.02 -1.23 -52.42
CA TYR A 203 -10.75 -2.39 -52.91
C TYR A 203 -11.63 -1.92 -54.07
N MET A 204 -11.65 -2.73 -55.13
CA MET A 204 -12.46 -2.47 -56.31
C MET A 204 -13.64 -3.41 -56.27
N ARG A 205 -14.84 -2.89 -56.37
CA ARG A 205 -16.09 -3.65 -56.55
C ARG A 205 -16.89 -3.09 -57.69
N GLU A 206 -17.84 -3.90 -58.18
CA GLU A 206 -18.82 -3.41 -59.17
C GLU A 206 -19.64 -2.30 -58.58
N TYR A 207 -19.95 -1.29 -59.39
CA TYR A 207 -20.76 -0.14 -59.03
C TYR A 207 -22.16 -0.60 -58.65
N THR A 208 -22.66 -0.12 -57.52
CA THR A 208 -24.02 -0.31 -57.06
C THR A 208 -24.77 1.03 -57.08
N PRO A 209 -26.02 1.11 -57.53
CA PRO A 209 -26.79 2.35 -57.49
C PRO A 209 -26.80 2.94 -56.08
N GLY A 210 -26.27 4.16 -55.95
CA GLY A 210 -26.05 4.85 -54.66
C GLY A 210 -24.57 5.13 -54.34
N ASP A 211 -23.65 4.52 -55.06
CA ASP A 211 -22.21 4.84 -54.94
C ASP A 211 -21.94 6.22 -55.56
N ARG A 212 -20.94 6.93 -55.00
CA ARG A 212 -20.56 8.25 -55.50
C ARG A 212 -19.85 8.15 -56.83
N PHE A 213 -20.29 8.85 -57.85
CA PHE A 213 -19.67 8.88 -59.16
C PHE A 213 -18.20 9.26 -59.13
N ARG A 214 -17.75 10.05 -58.15
CA ARG A 214 -16.36 10.47 -57.97
C ARG A 214 -15.43 9.33 -57.66
N ASP A 215 -15.94 8.24 -57.05
CA ASP A 215 -15.16 7.11 -56.60
C ASP A 215 -15.09 5.99 -57.70
N ILE A 216 -15.65 6.24 -58.88
CA ILE A 216 -15.57 5.32 -60.02
C ILE A 216 -14.14 5.31 -60.59
N ASN A 217 -13.58 4.13 -60.72
CA ASN A 217 -12.30 3.96 -61.38
C ASN A 217 -12.50 3.75 -62.90
N TRP A 218 -12.61 4.87 -63.62
CA TRP A 218 -12.87 4.88 -65.07
C TRP A 218 -11.93 4.02 -65.86
N LYS A 219 -10.61 4.01 -65.51
CA LYS A 219 -9.59 3.24 -66.19
C LYS A 219 -9.81 1.74 -66.06
N SER A 220 -10.23 1.25 -64.87
CA SER A 220 -10.54 -0.17 -64.65
C SER A 220 -11.90 -0.52 -65.24
N SER A 221 -12.84 0.37 -65.20
CA SER A 221 -14.21 0.19 -65.75
C SER A 221 -14.16 -0.01 -67.26
N GLU A 222 -13.37 0.78 -67.97
CA GLU A 222 -13.17 0.65 -69.39
C GLU A 222 -12.59 -0.70 -69.81
N ARG A 223 -11.57 -1.17 -69.04
CA ARG A 223 -10.91 -2.48 -69.32
C ARG A 223 -11.82 -3.67 -69.10
N LEU A 224 -12.71 -3.58 -68.09
CA LEU A 224 -13.57 -4.69 -67.69
C LEU A 224 -15.00 -4.58 -68.23
N SER A 225 -15.30 -3.51 -68.98
CA SER A 225 -16.63 -3.20 -69.52
C SER A 225 -17.75 -3.20 -68.47
N THR A 226 -17.41 -2.98 -67.21
CA THR A 226 -18.33 -2.85 -66.09
C THR A 226 -17.90 -1.68 -65.20
N LEU A 227 -18.86 -0.93 -64.65
CA LEU A 227 -18.53 0.17 -63.77
C LEU A 227 -17.96 -0.34 -62.44
N ILE A 228 -16.75 0.12 -62.11
CA ILE A 228 -16.03 -0.29 -60.91
C ILE A 228 -15.81 0.90 -59.98
N THR A 229 -16.21 0.76 -58.74
CA THR A 229 -16.06 1.77 -57.72
C THR A 229 -14.88 1.44 -56.81
N ARG A 230 -14.07 2.45 -56.48
CA ARG A 230 -13.04 2.36 -55.41
C ARG A 230 -13.69 2.51 -54.06
N ILE A 231 -13.56 1.52 -53.22
CA ILE A 231 -13.94 1.62 -51.82
C ILE A 231 -12.68 1.93 -51.04
N SER A 232 -12.67 3.07 -50.38
CA SER A 232 -11.63 3.35 -49.37
C SER A 232 -11.77 2.28 -48.27
N PRO A 233 -10.70 1.64 -47.83
CA PRO A 233 -10.77 0.79 -46.64
C PRO A 233 -11.39 1.64 -45.54
N HIS A 234 -12.47 1.10 -44.93
CA HIS A 234 -13.15 1.80 -43.83
C HIS A 234 -12.06 2.31 -42.88
N THR A 235 -12.13 3.58 -42.55
CA THR A 235 -11.26 4.19 -41.54
C THR A 235 -11.29 3.28 -40.33
N GLN A 236 -10.19 2.59 -40.05
CA GLN A 236 -10.14 1.67 -38.92
C GLN A 236 -10.45 2.49 -37.69
N GLU A 237 -11.61 2.25 -37.09
CA GLU A 237 -11.97 2.90 -35.86
C GLU A 237 -10.92 2.52 -34.82
N LYS A 238 -10.23 3.53 -34.30
CA LYS A 238 -9.27 3.32 -33.23
C LYS A 238 -9.96 2.67 -32.06
N THR A 239 -9.67 1.42 -31.80
CA THR A 239 -10.25 0.74 -30.64
C THR A 239 -9.66 1.38 -29.37
N ARG A 240 -10.50 2.05 -28.62
CA ARG A 240 -10.13 2.68 -27.35
C ARG A 240 -10.30 1.75 -26.16
N LEU A 241 -10.84 0.56 -26.39
CA LEU A 241 -11.16 -0.40 -25.34
C LEU A 241 -10.07 -1.44 -25.20
N VAL A 242 -9.49 -1.56 -24.00
CA VAL A 242 -8.46 -2.55 -23.66
C VAL A 242 -9.05 -3.54 -22.66
N HIS A 243 -9.19 -4.80 -23.07
CA HIS A 243 -9.64 -5.87 -22.19
C HIS A 243 -8.46 -6.50 -21.44
N ILE A 244 -8.53 -6.53 -20.12
CA ILE A 244 -7.52 -7.09 -19.25
C ILE A 244 -8.15 -8.16 -18.36
N ALA A 245 -7.70 -9.40 -18.48
CA ALA A 245 -8.11 -10.47 -17.58
C ALA A 245 -7.03 -10.71 -16.53
N PHE A 246 -7.27 -10.29 -15.29
CA PHE A 246 -6.38 -10.56 -14.16
C PHE A 246 -6.79 -11.85 -13.46
N ARG A 247 -5.93 -12.86 -13.54
CA ARG A 247 -6.14 -14.18 -12.93
C ARG A 247 -5.05 -14.43 -11.90
N ASN A 248 -5.43 -14.39 -10.61
CA ASN A 248 -4.53 -14.52 -9.46
C ASN A 248 -4.66 -15.91 -8.80
N TYR A 249 -4.61 -16.96 -9.61
CA TYR A 249 -4.62 -18.32 -9.08
C TYR A 249 -3.38 -18.56 -8.20
N GLY A 250 -3.59 -19.25 -7.07
CA GLY A 250 -2.50 -19.66 -6.21
C GLY A 250 -1.63 -20.67 -6.95
N PRO A 251 -0.33 -20.38 -7.17
CA PRO A 251 0.56 -21.37 -7.74
C PRO A 251 0.74 -22.53 -6.76
N ALA A 252 0.78 -23.75 -7.26
CA ALA A 252 1.13 -24.94 -6.51
C ALA A 252 2.64 -24.96 -6.18
N LEU A 253 3.17 -23.86 -5.64
CA LEU A 253 4.58 -23.73 -5.28
C LEU A 253 4.76 -24.16 -3.82
N GLY A 254 5.77 -24.98 -3.56
CA GLY A 254 6.08 -25.47 -2.22
C GLY A 254 6.48 -24.37 -1.22
N SER A 255 6.81 -23.15 -1.70
CA SER A 255 7.16 -22.02 -0.85
C SER A 255 6.07 -20.94 -0.86
N PRO A 256 5.41 -20.73 0.28
CA PRO A 256 4.37 -19.70 0.38
C PRO A 256 4.89 -18.26 0.29
N LEU A 257 6.15 -18.01 0.62
CA LEU A 257 6.76 -16.68 0.47
C LEU A 257 7.04 -16.36 -0.99
N LEU A 258 7.50 -17.35 -1.76
CA LEU A 258 7.71 -17.19 -3.20
C LEU A 258 6.39 -16.91 -3.93
N SER A 259 5.31 -17.58 -3.51
CA SER A 259 3.97 -17.35 -4.06
C SER A 259 3.50 -15.91 -3.84
N LEU A 260 3.69 -15.38 -2.62
CA LEU A 260 3.35 -14.00 -2.30
C LEU A 260 4.19 -12.99 -3.11
N TRP A 261 5.48 -13.26 -3.27
CA TRP A 261 6.36 -12.42 -4.07
C TRP A 261 5.97 -12.42 -5.54
N LEU A 262 5.61 -13.58 -6.12
CA LEU A 262 5.13 -13.67 -7.49
C LEU A 262 3.82 -12.92 -7.68
N LEU A 263 2.88 -13.05 -6.75
CA LEU A 263 1.62 -12.29 -6.77
C LEU A 263 1.89 -10.78 -6.76
N ASP A 264 2.76 -10.32 -5.87
CA ASP A 264 3.13 -8.90 -5.79
C ASP A 264 3.76 -8.41 -7.11
N ARG A 265 4.63 -9.22 -7.70
CA ARG A 265 5.27 -8.88 -8.97
C ARG A 265 4.28 -8.83 -10.15
N THR A 266 3.28 -9.70 -10.18
CA THR A 266 2.21 -9.62 -11.19
C THR A 266 1.33 -8.39 -11.01
N LYS A 267 0.95 -8.06 -9.77
CA LYS A 267 0.24 -6.83 -9.44
C LYS A 267 1.04 -5.59 -9.84
N ALA A 268 2.35 -5.58 -9.55
CA ALA A 268 3.23 -4.49 -9.90
C ALA A 268 3.34 -4.26 -11.40
N ARG A 269 3.42 -5.34 -12.19
CA ARG A 269 3.40 -5.25 -13.66
C ARG A 269 2.08 -4.68 -14.17
N LEU A 270 0.96 -5.14 -13.65
CA LEU A 270 -0.36 -4.63 -14.03
C LEU A 270 -0.51 -3.14 -13.64
N ALA A 271 -0.05 -2.75 -12.47
CA ALA A 271 -0.10 -1.36 -12.02
C ALA A 271 0.72 -0.43 -12.92
N VAL A 272 1.93 -0.83 -13.29
CA VAL A 272 2.78 -0.06 -14.21
C VAL A 272 2.16 0.01 -15.60
N PHE A 273 1.62 -1.11 -16.10
CA PHE A 273 0.95 -1.17 -17.39
C PHE A 273 -0.23 -0.19 -17.46
N LEU A 274 -1.12 -0.22 -16.47
CA LEU A 274 -2.28 0.66 -16.42
C LEU A 274 -1.88 2.15 -16.35
N ARG A 275 -0.90 2.48 -15.51
CA ARG A 275 -0.43 3.87 -15.38
C ARG A 275 0.22 4.36 -16.66
N THR A 276 1.17 3.60 -17.21
CA THR A 276 1.88 4.00 -18.44
C THR A 276 0.92 4.13 -19.60
N LEU A 277 -0.01 3.19 -19.76
CA LEU A 277 -0.95 3.24 -20.87
C LEU A 277 -1.94 4.40 -20.74
N LYS A 278 -2.34 4.73 -19.51
CA LYS A 278 -3.23 5.89 -19.27
C LYS A 278 -2.51 7.22 -19.43
N GLU A 279 -1.22 7.30 -19.04
CA GLU A 279 -0.36 8.47 -19.29
C GLU A 279 -0.14 8.69 -20.80
N ASP A 280 0.17 7.63 -21.56
CA ASP A 280 0.47 7.72 -22.99
C ASP A 280 -0.81 7.90 -23.84
N HIS A 281 -1.93 7.32 -23.39
CA HIS A 281 -3.22 7.32 -24.10
C HIS A 281 -4.39 7.60 -23.14
N PRO A 282 -4.67 8.86 -22.81
CA PRO A 282 -5.73 9.23 -21.85
C PRO A 282 -7.13 8.80 -22.29
N ASP A 283 -7.34 8.60 -23.60
CA ASP A 283 -8.63 8.19 -24.19
C ASP A 283 -8.94 6.70 -24.02
N PHE A 284 -7.98 5.89 -23.57
CA PHE A 284 -8.20 4.46 -23.44
C PHE A 284 -9.11 4.13 -22.26
N ILE A 285 -10.03 3.21 -22.52
CA ILE A 285 -10.96 2.64 -21.56
C ILE A 285 -10.48 1.23 -21.24
N PHE A 286 -10.27 0.94 -19.96
CA PHE A 286 -9.87 -0.40 -19.53
C PHE A 286 -11.09 -1.18 -19.05
N HIS A 287 -11.32 -2.35 -19.63
CA HIS A 287 -12.28 -3.32 -19.14
C HIS A 287 -11.51 -4.43 -18.42
N ILE A 288 -11.51 -4.37 -17.08
CA ILE A 288 -10.74 -5.28 -16.25
C ILE A 288 -11.65 -6.35 -15.69
N SER A 289 -11.41 -7.58 -16.11
CA SER A 289 -12.06 -8.77 -15.58
C SER A 289 -11.16 -9.40 -14.53
N THR A 290 -11.63 -9.38 -13.29
CA THR A 290 -11.04 -10.16 -12.19
C THR A 290 -11.87 -11.43 -12.02
N ALA A 291 -11.45 -12.31 -11.16
CA ALA A 291 -12.25 -13.52 -10.95
C ALA A 291 -13.53 -13.30 -10.14
N LYS A 292 -13.73 -12.10 -9.56
CA LYS A 292 -14.93 -11.77 -8.78
C LYS A 292 -15.83 -10.77 -9.50
N ASP A 293 -15.22 -9.78 -10.14
CA ASP A 293 -15.90 -8.63 -10.68
C ASP A 293 -15.33 -8.23 -12.03
N GLU A 294 -16.16 -7.61 -12.85
CA GLU A 294 -15.77 -6.93 -14.06
C GLU A 294 -15.97 -5.43 -13.88
N ARG A 295 -14.96 -4.64 -14.26
CA ARG A 295 -14.99 -3.19 -14.10
C ARG A 295 -14.49 -2.47 -15.32
N THR A 296 -15.13 -1.34 -15.60
CA THR A 296 -14.72 -0.42 -16.65
C THR A 296 -14.07 0.81 -16.00
N ILE A 297 -12.86 1.12 -16.40
CA ILE A 297 -12.05 2.22 -15.87
C ILE A 297 -11.83 3.23 -16.99
N GLN A 298 -12.31 4.47 -16.79
CA GLN A 298 -12.22 5.53 -17.80
C GLN A 298 -11.36 6.70 -17.35
N SER A 299 -11.31 7.00 -16.04
CA SER A 299 -10.58 8.13 -15.49
C SER A 299 -9.29 7.70 -14.79
N GLU A 300 -8.37 8.63 -14.62
CA GLU A 300 -7.13 8.42 -13.87
C GLU A 300 -7.40 8.15 -12.38
N GLU A 301 -8.41 8.83 -11.81
CA GLU A 301 -8.84 8.59 -10.43
C GLU A 301 -9.37 7.17 -10.24
N ALA A 302 -10.11 6.65 -11.23
CA ALA A 302 -10.60 5.27 -11.22
C ALA A 302 -9.44 4.26 -11.33
N VAL A 303 -8.36 4.59 -12.06
CA VAL A 303 -7.13 3.78 -12.05
C VAL A 303 -6.51 3.77 -10.66
N ALA A 304 -6.37 4.92 -10.00
CA ALA A 304 -5.81 5.00 -8.66
C ALA A 304 -6.63 4.18 -7.65
N ALA A 305 -7.96 4.30 -7.67
CA ALA A 305 -8.85 3.52 -6.82
C ALA A 305 -8.73 2.00 -7.08
N PHE A 306 -8.64 1.60 -8.36
CA PHE A 306 -8.41 0.20 -8.70
C PHE A 306 -7.07 -0.32 -8.20
N LEU A 307 -6.01 0.49 -8.23
CA LEU A 307 -4.71 0.09 -7.72
C LEU A 307 -4.72 -0.15 -6.20
N ASP A 308 -5.51 0.60 -5.44
CA ASP A 308 -5.71 0.38 -4.02
C ASP A 308 -6.44 -0.95 -3.76
N GLU A 309 -7.43 -1.28 -4.56
CA GLU A 309 -8.10 -2.58 -4.49
C GLU A 309 -7.19 -3.73 -4.92
N LEU A 310 -6.43 -3.55 -6.00
CA LEU A 310 -5.45 -4.52 -6.47
C LEU A 310 -4.42 -4.84 -5.39
N ALA A 311 -4.01 -3.84 -4.60
CA ALA A 311 -3.10 -4.02 -3.49
C ALA A 311 -3.61 -5.05 -2.48
N VAL A 312 -4.90 -5.04 -2.19
CA VAL A 312 -5.55 -5.90 -1.18
C VAL A 312 -5.96 -7.28 -1.76
N MET A 313 -5.96 -7.45 -3.08
CA MET A 313 -6.33 -8.72 -3.71
C MET A 313 -5.37 -9.83 -3.28
N GLY A 314 -5.92 -10.91 -2.70
CA GLY A 314 -5.20 -12.15 -2.36
C GLY A 314 -5.25 -13.17 -3.50
N PHE A 315 -4.77 -14.38 -3.22
CA PHE A 315 -4.96 -15.51 -4.11
C PHE A 315 -6.44 -15.92 -4.17
N MET A 316 -6.81 -16.45 -5.32
CA MET A 316 -8.10 -17.09 -5.47
C MET A 316 -7.98 -18.57 -5.08
N PRO A 317 -8.99 -19.15 -4.44
CA PRO A 317 -9.06 -20.58 -4.30
C PRO A 317 -9.06 -21.19 -5.71
N GLY A 318 -8.11 -22.08 -5.97
CA GLY A 318 -8.08 -22.83 -7.23
C GLY A 318 -9.36 -23.64 -7.37
N ALA A 319 -9.87 -23.80 -8.58
CA ALA A 319 -11.07 -24.59 -8.87
C ALA A 319 -11.00 -26.05 -8.39
N GLY A 320 -9.82 -26.53 -7.94
CA GLY A 320 -9.60 -27.85 -7.37
C GLY A 320 -9.72 -27.96 -5.85
N SER A 321 -9.77 -26.83 -5.09
CA SER A 321 -9.82 -26.90 -3.62
C SER A 321 -11.22 -27.10 -3.08
N SER A 322 -12.26 -26.79 -3.84
CA SER A 322 -13.66 -26.97 -3.39
C SER A 322 -14.09 -28.45 -3.29
N ALA A 323 -13.38 -29.36 -3.99
CA ALA A 323 -13.68 -30.79 -3.93
C ALA A 323 -13.05 -31.51 -2.70
N ALA A 324 -11.95 -30.95 -2.17
CA ALA A 324 -11.26 -31.54 -1.01
C ALA A 324 -11.91 -31.17 0.33
N ASP A 325 -12.49 -29.96 0.45
CA ASP A 325 -13.18 -29.55 1.68
C ASP A 325 -14.56 -30.19 1.85
N ALA A 326 -15.22 -30.60 0.76
CA ALA A 326 -16.49 -31.29 0.82
C ALA A 326 -16.37 -32.74 1.32
N SER A 327 -15.18 -33.35 1.25
CA SER A 327 -14.93 -34.70 1.71
C SER A 327 -14.52 -34.79 3.19
N GLN A 328 -14.20 -33.69 3.85
CA GLN A 328 -13.81 -33.66 5.27
C GLN A 328 -14.96 -33.33 6.24
N THR A 329 -16.12 -32.88 5.73
CA THR A 329 -17.31 -32.59 6.57
C THR A 329 -18.33 -33.73 6.64
N SER A 330 -18.04 -34.87 6.03
CA SER A 330 -18.93 -36.06 6.06
C SER A 330 -18.26 -37.28 6.70
N GLY A 331 -17.36 -37.05 7.66
CA GLY A 331 -16.77 -38.12 8.47
C GLY A 331 -17.11 -38.01 9.94
#